data_3d8cd3cd905f220660c392255fba97b7
#
_entry.id   3d8cd3cd905f220660c392255fba97b7
#
_cell.length_a   1.000
_cell.length_b   1.000
_cell.length_c   1.000
_cell.angle_alpha   90.00
_cell.angle_beta   90.00
_cell.angle_gamma   90.00
#
_symmetry.space_group_name_H-M   'P 1'
#
loop_
_entity.id
_entity.type
_entity.pdbx_description
1 polymer ?
#
loop_
_entity_poly.entity_id
_entity_poly.type
_entity_poly.pdbx_seq_one_letter_code
_entity_poly.pdbx_strand_id
1 'polypeptide(L)'
;MKTLRRRLPGTAVYVTALLLTAWWLKGQPAAERARFMRHNSSNVHHMDVGKWWTLFTSGLVVDGVPALVGIAAVAGVLGCAEWRWGTLRACGVFVFGHLTATLLTEGALWLMHVAHLPGVPTRARDVGISYGLVTTGACLLTLADGRLRRYGLPLLAAALTAALLYDQELADAGHLTSLALGTLAARTGWLRTAPGPAHTKPVAPDPVGADASPSRHHPVRGDAIGADHRSTDHRRSLDLRAR
;
A
#
# COMPACT_ATOMS: atom_id res chain seq x y z
N MET A 1 18.49 -10.00 7.87
CA MET A 1 17.31 -10.04 8.76
C MET A 1 17.14 -8.78 9.63
N LYS A 2 18.17 -8.18 10.23
CA LYS A 2 18.05 -6.95 11.07
C LYS A 2 17.51 -5.73 10.34
N THR A 3 17.75 -5.57 9.04
CA THR A 3 17.28 -4.47 8.21
C THR A 3 15.79 -4.57 7.82
N LEU A 4 15.25 -5.78 7.65
CA LEU A 4 13.85 -6.00 7.32
C LEU A 4 12.95 -5.68 8.53
N ARG A 5 13.37 -6.10 9.75
CA ARG A 5 12.63 -5.85 10.99
C ARG A 5 12.52 -4.36 11.34
N ARG A 6 13.51 -3.54 10.92
CA ARG A 6 13.47 -2.07 11.11
C ARG A 6 12.56 -1.35 10.11
N ARG A 7 12.17 -2.02 9.01
CA ARG A 7 11.40 -1.40 7.92
C ARG A 7 9.92 -1.74 7.91
N LEU A 8 9.47 -2.74 8.70
CA LEU A 8 8.09 -3.22 8.72
C LEU A 8 7.51 -3.36 10.14
N PRO A 9 7.75 -2.39 11.05
CA PRO A 9 7.25 -2.52 12.43
C PRO A 9 5.74 -2.47 12.52
N GLY A 10 5.07 -1.65 11.70
CA GLY A 10 3.61 -1.55 11.68
C GLY A 10 2.94 -2.84 11.22
N THR A 11 3.43 -3.41 10.12
CA THR A 11 2.96 -4.71 9.62
C THR A 11 3.20 -5.81 10.64
N ALA A 12 4.38 -5.85 11.26
CA ALA A 12 4.72 -6.88 12.25
C ALA A 12 3.80 -6.80 13.47
N VAL A 13 3.57 -5.61 14.01
CA VAL A 13 2.66 -5.40 15.16
C VAL A 13 1.23 -5.81 14.80
N TYR A 14 0.73 -5.36 13.66
CA TYR A 14 -0.65 -5.66 13.25
C TYR A 14 -0.86 -7.15 12.95
N VAL A 15 0.05 -7.79 12.21
CA VAL A 15 0.01 -9.23 11.94
C VAL A 15 0.08 -10.03 13.24
N THR A 16 0.91 -9.62 14.19
CA THR A 16 0.98 -10.27 15.52
C THR A 16 -0.36 -10.16 16.25
N ALA A 17 -0.99 -8.98 16.24
CA ALA A 17 -2.31 -8.79 16.86
C ALA A 17 -3.37 -9.71 16.22
N LEU A 18 -3.40 -9.80 14.88
CA LEU A 18 -4.31 -10.69 14.16
C LEU A 18 -4.05 -12.17 14.47
N LEU A 19 -2.79 -12.58 14.55
CA LEU A 19 -2.41 -13.96 14.91
C LEU A 19 -2.86 -14.30 16.33
N LEU A 20 -2.67 -13.41 17.30
CA LEU A 20 -3.09 -13.59 18.68
C LEU A 20 -4.62 -13.68 18.77
N THR A 21 -5.36 -12.80 18.07
CA THR A 21 -6.83 -12.84 18.03
C THR A 21 -7.32 -14.14 17.39
N ALA A 22 -6.75 -14.54 16.27
CA ALA A 22 -7.13 -15.77 15.57
C ALA A 22 -6.81 -17.02 16.39
N TRP A 23 -5.64 -17.05 17.06
CA TRP A 23 -5.25 -18.15 17.96
C TRP A 23 -6.19 -18.26 19.14
N TRP A 24 -6.50 -17.14 19.79
CA TRP A 24 -7.45 -17.10 20.91
C TRP A 24 -8.84 -17.59 20.49
N LEU A 25 -9.37 -17.06 19.36
CA LEU A 25 -10.67 -17.45 18.83
C LEU A 25 -10.73 -18.94 18.47
N LYS A 26 -9.64 -19.52 17.97
CA LYS A 26 -9.60 -20.95 17.65
C LYS A 26 -9.82 -21.83 18.88
N GLY A 27 -9.39 -21.39 20.05
CA GLY A 27 -9.60 -22.09 21.33
C GLY A 27 -11.00 -21.92 21.91
N GLN A 28 -11.87 -21.02 21.38
CA GLN A 28 -13.18 -20.75 21.93
C GLN A 28 -14.27 -21.70 21.36
N PRO A 29 -15.30 -22.04 22.14
CA PRO A 29 -16.51 -22.69 21.64
C PRO A 29 -17.17 -21.86 20.51
N ALA A 30 -17.91 -22.52 19.61
CA ALA A 30 -18.56 -21.84 18.48
C ALA A 30 -19.51 -20.70 18.93
N ALA A 31 -20.23 -20.89 20.03
CA ALA A 31 -21.13 -19.87 20.58
C ALA A 31 -20.38 -18.61 21.04
N GLU A 32 -19.22 -18.79 21.72
CA GLU A 32 -18.39 -17.68 22.18
C GLU A 32 -17.71 -16.95 21.02
N ARG A 33 -17.24 -17.69 20.00
CA ARG A 33 -16.74 -17.06 18.76
C ARG A 33 -17.80 -16.18 18.12
N ALA A 34 -19.03 -16.72 17.95
CA ALA A 34 -20.14 -15.96 17.38
C ALA A 34 -20.50 -14.73 18.22
N ARG A 35 -20.46 -14.86 19.56
CA ARG A 35 -20.68 -13.74 20.48
C ARG A 35 -19.61 -12.66 20.33
N PHE A 36 -18.33 -13.06 20.27
CA PHE A 36 -17.20 -12.15 20.08
C PHE A 36 -17.33 -11.39 18.76
N MET A 37 -17.62 -12.10 17.66
CA MET A 37 -17.83 -11.48 16.34
C MET A 37 -18.94 -10.43 16.38
N ARG A 38 -20.12 -10.78 16.95
CA ARG A 38 -21.23 -9.82 17.09
C ARG A 38 -20.87 -8.61 17.96
N HIS A 39 -20.11 -8.83 19.04
CA HIS A 39 -19.74 -7.76 19.96
C HIS A 39 -18.77 -6.76 19.35
N ASN A 40 -17.87 -7.22 18.46
CA ASN A 40 -16.86 -6.41 17.79
C ASN A 40 -17.27 -5.97 16.38
N SER A 41 -18.49 -6.29 15.93
CA SER A 41 -19.01 -5.86 14.65
C SER A 41 -19.30 -4.37 14.64
N SER A 42 -18.84 -3.66 13.63
CA SER A 42 -19.25 -2.28 13.35
C SER A 42 -20.59 -2.33 12.63
N ASN A 43 -21.65 -1.84 13.24
CA ASN A 43 -22.96 -1.76 12.61
C ASN A 43 -23.76 -0.57 13.15
N VAL A 44 -24.83 -0.21 12.43
CA VAL A 44 -25.71 0.92 12.78
C VAL A 44 -26.16 0.84 14.24
N HIS A 45 -26.65 -0.33 14.68
CA HIS A 45 -27.13 -0.49 16.06
C HIS A 45 -26.05 -0.22 17.11
N HIS A 46 -24.81 -0.67 16.90
CA HIS A 46 -23.72 -0.41 17.84
C HIS A 46 -23.31 1.07 17.86
N MET A 47 -23.37 1.76 16.73
CA MET A 47 -23.09 3.19 16.66
C MET A 47 -24.19 4.00 17.36
N ASP A 48 -25.46 3.64 17.19
CA ASP A 48 -26.60 4.29 17.87
C ASP A 48 -26.51 4.18 19.40
N VAL A 49 -26.02 3.04 19.92
CA VAL A 49 -25.84 2.84 21.36
C VAL A 49 -24.46 3.29 21.88
N GLY A 50 -23.71 4.05 21.07
CA GLY A 50 -22.45 4.67 21.46
C GLY A 50 -21.22 3.74 21.49
N LYS A 51 -21.27 2.57 20.87
CA LYS A 51 -20.15 1.60 20.81
C LYS A 51 -19.17 1.91 19.66
N TRP A 52 -18.72 3.15 19.56
CA TRP A 52 -17.81 3.61 18.49
C TRP A 52 -16.46 2.89 18.46
N TRP A 53 -16.03 2.28 19.56
CA TRP A 53 -14.81 1.48 19.63
C TRP A 53 -14.85 0.27 18.71
N THR A 54 -16.04 -0.20 18.29
CA THR A 54 -16.19 -1.30 17.34
C THR A 54 -15.58 -0.98 15.98
N LEU A 55 -15.51 0.29 15.59
CA LEU A 55 -14.81 0.73 14.38
C LEU A 55 -13.35 0.28 14.36
N PHE A 56 -12.71 0.21 15.52
CA PHE A 56 -11.31 -0.22 15.63
C PHE A 56 -11.18 -1.71 15.85
N THR A 57 -12.04 -2.29 16.71
CA THR A 57 -11.92 -3.71 17.04
C THR A 57 -12.42 -4.63 15.94
N SER A 58 -13.34 -4.18 15.07
CA SER A 58 -13.73 -4.92 13.87
C SER A 58 -12.53 -5.21 12.95
N GLY A 59 -11.58 -4.30 12.85
CA GLY A 59 -10.35 -4.46 12.09
C GLY A 59 -9.33 -5.44 12.70
N LEU A 60 -9.55 -5.95 13.90
CA LEU A 60 -8.68 -6.96 14.53
C LEU A 60 -9.18 -8.39 14.31
N VAL A 61 -10.21 -8.57 13.52
CA VAL A 61 -10.86 -9.86 13.25
C VAL A 61 -10.74 -10.21 11.77
N VAL A 62 -10.40 -11.46 11.48
CA VAL A 62 -10.48 -12.02 10.12
C VAL A 62 -11.75 -12.84 10.01
N ASP A 63 -12.65 -12.44 9.11
CA ASP A 63 -13.92 -13.12 8.82
C ASP A 63 -14.06 -13.37 7.31
N GLY A 64 -14.95 -14.27 6.92
CA GLY A 64 -15.23 -14.58 5.51
C GLY A 64 -14.20 -15.46 4.78
N VAL A 65 -12.96 -15.54 5.29
CA VAL A 65 -11.87 -16.37 4.75
C VAL A 65 -11.12 -17.09 5.86
N PRO A 66 -10.38 -18.18 5.56
CA PRO A 66 -9.51 -18.80 6.56
C PRO A 66 -8.53 -17.77 7.14
N ALA A 67 -8.44 -17.69 8.47
CA ALA A 67 -7.68 -16.65 9.17
C ALA A 67 -6.24 -16.49 8.66
N LEU A 68 -5.53 -17.60 8.41
CA LEU A 68 -4.16 -17.56 7.90
C LEU A 68 -4.06 -16.93 6.50
N VAL A 69 -5.08 -17.13 5.65
CA VAL A 69 -5.13 -16.53 4.30
C VAL A 69 -5.30 -15.01 4.43
N GLY A 70 -6.25 -14.56 5.25
CA GLY A 70 -6.45 -13.12 5.50
C GLY A 70 -5.22 -12.45 6.12
N ILE A 71 -4.58 -13.10 7.10
CA ILE A 71 -3.36 -12.60 7.75
C ILE A 71 -2.19 -12.54 6.74
N ALA A 72 -2.03 -13.56 5.88
CA ALA A 72 -1.02 -13.55 4.82
C ALA A 72 -1.26 -12.43 3.81
N ALA A 73 -2.52 -12.17 3.43
CA ALA A 73 -2.88 -11.06 2.56
C ALA A 73 -2.51 -9.71 3.18
N VAL A 74 -2.80 -9.52 4.47
CA VAL A 74 -2.37 -8.30 5.21
C VAL A 74 -0.85 -8.19 5.24
N ALA A 75 -0.13 -9.25 5.59
CA ALA A 75 1.34 -9.25 5.65
C ALA A 75 1.93 -8.85 4.28
N GLY A 76 1.37 -9.38 3.18
CA GLY A 76 1.81 -9.05 1.83
C GLY A 76 1.49 -7.62 1.42
N VAL A 77 0.23 -7.22 1.51
CA VAL A 77 -0.22 -5.90 1.03
C VAL A 77 0.28 -4.76 1.91
N LEU A 78 0.07 -4.86 3.24
CA LEU A 78 0.51 -3.83 4.18
C LEU A 78 2.05 -3.79 4.25
N GLY A 79 2.71 -4.96 4.22
CA GLY A 79 4.17 -5.04 4.18
C GLY A 79 4.77 -4.40 2.92
N CYS A 80 4.17 -4.63 1.75
CA CYS A 80 4.57 -3.97 0.51
C CYS A 80 4.35 -2.45 0.58
N ALA A 81 3.22 -2.01 1.12
CA ALA A 81 2.92 -0.60 1.33
C ALA A 81 3.93 0.05 2.30
N GLU A 82 4.19 -0.59 3.43
CA GLU A 82 5.14 -0.09 4.44
C GLU A 82 6.57 -0.04 3.89
N TRP A 83 6.95 -1.03 3.08
CA TRP A 83 8.24 -1.01 2.38
C TRP A 83 8.38 0.19 1.44
N ARG A 84 7.31 0.53 0.68
CA ARG A 84 7.34 1.63 -0.30
C ARG A 84 7.21 3.01 0.32
N TRP A 85 6.36 3.17 1.34
CA TRP A 85 5.92 4.48 1.85
C TRP A 85 6.36 4.76 3.29
N GLY A 86 6.89 3.76 3.99
CA GLY A 86 7.18 3.81 5.42
C GLY A 86 5.93 3.55 6.27
N THR A 87 6.18 3.24 7.56
CA THR A 87 5.17 2.76 8.52
C THR A 87 3.99 3.72 8.64
N LEU A 88 4.25 5.00 8.88
CA LEU A 88 3.19 5.98 9.17
C LEU A 88 2.20 6.12 7.99
N ARG A 89 2.72 6.17 6.76
CA ARG A 89 1.88 6.32 5.57
C ARG A 89 1.12 5.05 5.24
N ALA A 90 1.77 3.90 5.34
CA ALA A 90 1.13 2.61 5.09
C ALA A 90 0.00 2.33 6.08
N CYS A 91 0.29 2.47 7.38
CA CYS A 91 -0.73 2.32 8.44
C CYS A 91 -1.81 3.39 8.31
N GLY A 92 -1.45 4.63 7.97
CA GLY A 92 -2.41 5.71 7.73
C GLY A 92 -3.40 5.41 6.62
N VAL A 93 -2.93 4.90 5.47
CA VAL A 93 -3.81 4.49 4.35
C VAL A 93 -4.72 3.33 4.76
N PHE A 94 -4.16 2.33 5.45
CA PHE A 94 -4.92 1.17 5.90
C PHE A 94 -6.04 1.56 6.87
N VAL A 95 -5.70 2.31 7.92
CA VAL A 95 -6.66 2.77 8.94
C VAL A 95 -7.68 3.73 8.32
N PHE A 96 -7.24 4.69 7.52
CA PHE A 96 -8.12 5.59 6.79
C PHE A 96 -9.14 4.82 5.94
N GLY A 97 -8.67 3.85 5.16
CA GLY A 97 -9.53 3.04 4.31
C GLY A 97 -10.54 2.23 5.13
N HIS A 98 -10.08 1.58 6.20
CA HIS A 98 -10.94 0.79 7.08
C HIS A 98 -12.03 1.66 7.73
N LEU A 99 -11.64 2.73 8.40
CA LEU A 99 -12.58 3.60 9.13
C LEU A 99 -13.53 4.32 8.18
N THR A 100 -13.02 4.90 7.08
CA THR A 100 -13.85 5.68 6.16
C THR A 100 -14.83 4.79 5.39
N ALA A 101 -14.39 3.62 4.92
CA ALA A 101 -15.29 2.69 4.24
C ALA A 101 -16.39 2.19 5.19
N THR A 102 -16.04 1.78 6.41
CA THR A 102 -17.04 1.38 7.43
C THR A 102 -18.02 2.52 7.72
N LEU A 103 -17.53 3.74 7.96
CA LEU A 103 -18.41 4.89 8.23
C LEU A 103 -19.33 5.23 7.05
N LEU A 104 -18.84 5.15 5.82
CA LEU A 104 -19.67 5.41 4.64
C LEU A 104 -20.72 4.33 4.42
N THR A 105 -20.35 3.07 4.61
CA THR A 105 -21.24 1.92 4.43
C THR A 105 -22.31 1.88 5.51
N GLU A 106 -21.91 1.97 6.77
CA GLU A 106 -22.84 1.99 7.90
C GLU A 106 -23.65 3.29 7.97
N GLY A 107 -23.03 4.41 7.60
CA GLY A 107 -23.73 5.70 7.49
C GLY A 107 -24.82 5.71 6.42
N ALA A 108 -24.58 5.05 5.28
CA ALA A 108 -25.60 4.87 4.26
C ALA A 108 -26.78 4.02 4.79
N LEU A 109 -26.49 2.92 5.48
CA LEU A 109 -27.55 2.11 6.15
C LEU A 109 -28.28 2.88 7.22
N TRP A 110 -27.59 3.66 8.02
CA TRP A 110 -28.21 4.50 9.05
C TRP A 110 -29.17 5.51 8.40
N LEU A 111 -28.76 6.16 7.31
CA LEU A 111 -29.61 7.09 6.58
C LEU A 111 -30.86 6.39 6.01
N MET A 112 -30.70 5.19 5.44
CA MET A 112 -31.81 4.39 4.95
C MET A 112 -32.76 3.98 6.09
N HIS A 113 -32.21 3.65 7.28
CA HIS A 113 -32.98 3.31 8.47
C HIS A 113 -33.82 4.50 8.97
N VAL A 114 -33.20 5.69 9.09
CA VAL A 114 -33.88 6.93 9.50
C VAL A 114 -34.94 7.35 8.47
N ALA A 115 -34.72 7.08 7.18
CA ALA A 115 -35.70 7.29 6.12
C ALA A 115 -36.82 6.23 6.10
N HIS A 116 -36.86 5.32 7.08
CA HIS A 116 -37.84 4.25 7.20
C HIS A 116 -37.97 3.33 5.99
N LEU A 117 -36.86 3.14 5.26
CA LEU A 117 -36.85 2.20 4.15
C LEU A 117 -36.98 0.75 4.67
N PRO A 118 -37.82 -0.08 4.01
CA PRO A 118 -38.02 -1.46 4.47
C PRO A 118 -36.78 -2.31 4.23
N GLY A 119 -36.54 -3.29 5.12
CA GLY A 119 -35.51 -4.32 4.93
C GLY A 119 -34.07 -3.87 5.25
N VAL A 120 -33.85 -2.72 5.90
CA VAL A 120 -32.52 -2.25 6.28
C VAL A 120 -31.90 -3.14 7.37
N PRO A 121 -30.77 -3.80 7.15
CA PRO A 121 -30.15 -4.72 8.11
C PRO A 121 -29.29 -3.97 9.14
N THR A 122 -29.90 -3.27 10.10
CA THR A 122 -29.21 -2.45 11.12
C THR A 122 -28.25 -3.24 12.03
N ARG A 123 -28.33 -4.57 12.02
CA ARG A 123 -27.48 -5.49 12.79
C ARG A 123 -26.66 -6.41 11.87
N ALA A 124 -26.42 -6.00 10.64
CA ALA A 124 -25.52 -6.71 9.74
C ALA A 124 -24.16 -6.88 10.43
N ARG A 125 -23.52 -8.03 10.18
CA ARG A 125 -22.20 -8.27 10.71
C ARG A 125 -21.17 -7.64 9.76
N ASP A 126 -20.54 -6.57 10.22
CA ASP A 126 -19.41 -5.94 9.55
C ASP A 126 -18.18 -6.04 10.44
N VAL A 127 -17.38 -7.06 10.22
CA VAL A 127 -16.10 -7.30 10.89
C VAL A 127 -15.07 -7.71 9.84
N GLY A 128 -13.86 -7.24 10.01
CA GLY A 128 -12.75 -7.73 9.21
C GLY A 128 -11.78 -6.65 8.76
N ILE A 129 -10.66 -7.16 8.32
CA ILE A 129 -9.50 -6.40 7.85
C ILE A 129 -9.65 -5.92 6.39
N SER A 130 -10.73 -6.32 5.72
CA SER A 130 -10.83 -6.31 4.26
C SER A 130 -10.88 -4.91 3.66
N TYR A 131 -11.57 -3.95 4.29
CA TYR A 131 -11.65 -2.58 3.78
C TYR A 131 -10.29 -1.88 3.75
N GLY A 132 -9.52 -1.98 4.85
CA GLY A 132 -8.15 -1.47 4.89
C GLY A 132 -7.23 -2.16 3.88
N LEU A 133 -7.41 -3.48 3.72
CA LEU A 133 -6.65 -4.29 2.76
C LEU A 133 -6.94 -3.86 1.32
N VAL A 134 -8.22 -3.74 0.93
CA VAL A 134 -8.64 -3.32 -0.41
C VAL A 134 -8.18 -1.89 -0.69
N THR A 135 -8.35 -0.96 0.25
CA THR A 135 -7.89 0.44 0.09
C THR A 135 -6.38 0.50 -0.14
N THR A 136 -5.60 -0.22 0.68
CA THR A 136 -4.14 -0.24 0.55
C THR A 136 -3.70 -0.92 -0.75
N GLY A 137 -4.34 -2.03 -1.13
CA GLY A 137 -4.12 -2.72 -2.39
C GLY A 137 -4.44 -1.84 -3.60
N ALA A 138 -5.56 -1.12 -3.59
CA ALA A 138 -5.95 -0.18 -4.63
C ALA A 138 -4.93 0.98 -4.78
N CYS A 139 -4.43 1.51 -3.65
CA CYS A 139 -3.33 2.49 -3.67
C CYS A 139 -2.07 1.92 -4.34
N LEU A 140 -1.65 0.72 -3.95
CA LEU A 140 -0.46 0.06 -4.51
C LEU A 140 -0.62 -0.16 -6.01
N LEU A 141 -1.77 -0.67 -6.46
CA LEU A 141 -2.06 -0.94 -7.87
C LEU A 141 -2.15 0.35 -8.69
N THR A 142 -2.74 1.42 -8.14
CA THR A 142 -2.83 2.73 -8.81
C THR A 142 -1.46 3.37 -8.99
N LEU A 143 -0.54 3.18 -8.02
CA LEU A 143 0.83 3.71 -8.06
C LEU A 143 1.85 2.72 -8.63
N ALA A 144 1.41 1.55 -9.06
CA ALA A 144 2.26 0.56 -9.72
C ALA A 144 2.60 0.99 -11.16
N ASP A 145 3.60 0.34 -11.75
CA ASP A 145 4.04 0.59 -13.10
C ASP A 145 3.67 -0.58 -14.05
N GLY A 146 3.68 -0.29 -15.34
CA GLY A 146 3.56 -1.28 -16.39
C GLY A 146 2.28 -2.13 -16.35
N ARG A 147 2.45 -3.45 -16.48
CA ARG A 147 1.33 -4.41 -16.54
C ARG A 147 0.51 -4.47 -15.26
N LEU A 148 1.15 -4.32 -14.10
CA LEU A 148 0.48 -4.39 -12.81
C LEU A 148 -0.55 -3.27 -12.66
N ARG A 149 -0.22 -2.04 -13.05
CA ARG A 149 -1.17 -0.93 -13.09
C ARG A 149 -2.28 -1.15 -14.11
N ARG A 150 -1.91 -1.61 -15.31
CA ARG A 150 -2.84 -1.76 -16.43
C ARG A 150 -3.91 -2.82 -16.18
N TYR A 151 -3.55 -3.93 -15.53
CA TYR A 151 -4.44 -5.07 -15.35
C TYR A 151 -4.86 -5.28 -13.90
N GLY A 152 -4.02 -4.96 -12.91
CA GLY A 152 -4.27 -5.25 -11.50
C GLY A 152 -5.47 -4.50 -10.93
N LEU A 153 -5.56 -3.19 -11.18
CA LEU A 153 -6.70 -2.41 -10.69
C LEU A 153 -8.02 -2.78 -11.37
N PRO A 154 -8.11 -2.90 -12.71
CA PRO A 154 -9.33 -3.40 -13.36
C PRO A 154 -9.72 -4.82 -12.92
N LEU A 155 -8.76 -5.71 -12.74
CA LEU A 155 -9.03 -7.07 -12.26
C LEU A 155 -9.58 -7.07 -10.83
N LEU A 156 -8.99 -6.28 -9.93
CA LEU A 156 -9.52 -6.11 -8.58
C LEU A 156 -10.94 -5.54 -8.61
N ALA A 157 -11.18 -4.51 -9.41
CA ALA A 157 -12.50 -3.91 -9.57
C ALA A 157 -13.53 -4.93 -10.09
N ALA A 158 -13.15 -5.70 -11.13
CA ALA A 158 -14.02 -6.73 -11.69
C ALA A 158 -14.33 -7.83 -10.67
N ALA A 159 -13.34 -8.28 -9.89
CA ALA A 159 -13.53 -9.30 -8.86
C ALA A 159 -14.48 -8.81 -7.75
N LEU A 160 -14.30 -7.58 -7.25
CA LEU A 160 -15.19 -6.99 -6.23
C LEU A 160 -16.60 -6.74 -6.76
N THR A 161 -16.74 -6.32 -8.02
CA THR A 161 -18.05 -6.16 -8.65
C THR A 161 -18.75 -7.51 -8.83
N ALA A 162 -18.01 -8.55 -9.22
CA ALA A 162 -18.55 -9.90 -9.35
C ALA A 162 -19.03 -10.43 -7.98
N ALA A 163 -18.27 -10.21 -6.90
CA ALA A 163 -18.69 -10.56 -5.54
C ALA A 163 -20.00 -9.85 -5.16
N LEU A 164 -20.08 -8.53 -5.36
CA LEU A 164 -21.29 -7.77 -5.09
C LEU A 164 -22.52 -8.28 -5.87
N LEU A 165 -22.34 -8.67 -7.13
CA LEU A 165 -23.43 -9.18 -7.96
C LEU A 165 -23.88 -10.59 -7.55
N TYR A 166 -22.95 -11.39 -7.00
CA TYR A 166 -23.20 -12.76 -6.60
C TYR A 166 -23.77 -12.86 -5.18
N ASP A 167 -23.07 -12.26 -4.18
CA ASP A 167 -23.41 -12.40 -2.76
C ASP A 167 -24.41 -11.34 -2.31
N GLN A 168 -24.39 -10.15 -2.91
CA GLN A 168 -25.23 -8.98 -2.57
C GLN A 168 -25.13 -8.60 -1.09
N GLU A 169 -23.97 -8.83 -0.48
CA GLU A 169 -23.74 -8.48 0.92
C GLU A 169 -23.35 -7.00 1.05
N LEU A 170 -23.65 -6.43 2.21
CA LEU A 170 -23.24 -5.07 2.54
C LEU A 170 -21.72 -4.87 2.45
N ALA A 171 -20.96 -5.86 2.88
CA ALA A 171 -19.52 -5.86 2.85
C ALA A 171 -18.96 -5.65 1.43
N ASP A 172 -19.64 -6.15 0.40
CA ASP A 172 -19.21 -6.00 -0.99
C ASP A 172 -19.32 -4.55 -1.47
N ALA A 173 -20.37 -3.83 -1.07
CA ALA A 173 -20.49 -2.40 -1.31
C ALA A 173 -19.36 -1.63 -0.59
N GLY A 174 -19.02 -2.03 0.63
CA GLY A 174 -17.87 -1.50 1.37
C GLY A 174 -16.52 -1.76 0.69
N HIS A 175 -16.35 -2.93 0.06
CA HIS A 175 -15.14 -3.22 -0.73
C HIS A 175 -15.00 -2.32 -1.96
N LEU A 176 -16.08 -2.05 -2.70
CA LEU A 176 -16.06 -1.10 -3.83
C LEU A 176 -15.80 0.34 -3.36
N THR A 177 -16.38 0.73 -2.22
CA THR A 177 -16.07 2.01 -1.56
C THR A 177 -14.59 2.09 -1.21
N SER A 178 -14.03 1.04 -0.64
CA SER A 178 -12.60 0.93 -0.28
C SER A 178 -11.70 1.02 -1.52
N LEU A 179 -12.09 0.40 -2.63
CA LEU A 179 -11.37 0.50 -3.91
C LEU A 179 -11.34 1.96 -4.41
N ALA A 180 -12.48 2.64 -4.38
CA ALA A 180 -12.58 4.05 -4.76
C ALA A 180 -11.72 4.95 -3.87
N LEU A 181 -11.81 4.77 -2.53
CA LEU A 181 -11.00 5.52 -1.55
C LEU A 181 -9.50 5.33 -1.79
N GLY A 182 -9.05 4.09 -2.01
CA GLY A 182 -7.65 3.80 -2.29
C GLY A 182 -7.16 4.43 -3.60
N THR A 183 -7.97 4.36 -4.64
CA THR A 183 -7.66 4.97 -5.93
C THR A 183 -7.58 6.50 -5.83
N LEU A 184 -8.49 7.13 -5.08
CA LEU A 184 -8.48 8.57 -4.83
C LEU A 184 -7.27 8.99 -3.98
N ALA A 185 -7.01 8.29 -2.87
CA ALA A 185 -5.85 8.55 -2.00
C ALA A 185 -4.52 8.48 -2.77
N ALA A 186 -4.38 7.53 -3.70
CA ALA A 186 -3.21 7.43 -4.55
C ALA A 186 -3.02 8.65 -5.47
N ARG A 187 -4.11 9.34 -5.85
CA ARG A 187 -4.08 10.53 -6.74
C ARG A 187 -3.74 11.81 -6.02
N THR A 188 -3.90 11.90 -4.71
CA THR A 188 -3.61 13.13 -3.93
C THR A 188 -2.14 13.57 -3.95
N GLY A 189 -1.24 12.72 -4.41
CA GLY A 189 0.20 13.00 -4.41
C GLY A 189 0.91 12.76 -3.07
N TRP A 190 0.17 12.67 -1.96
CA TRP A 190 0.74 12.47 -0.62
C TRP A 190 1.64 11.23 -0.51
N LEU A 191 1.31 10.16 -1.22
CA LEU A 191 2.11 8.93 -1.25
C LEU A 191 3.31 9.00 -2.22
N ARG A 192 3.29 9.92 -3.20
CA ARG A 192 4.37 10.10 -4.19
C ARG A 192 5.56 10.88 -3.64
N THR A 193 5.34 11.69 -2.62
CA THR A 193 6.37 12.57 -2.02
C THR A 193 7.19 11.88 -0.93
N ALA A 194 7.11 10.55 -0.78
CA ALA A 194 8.01 9.84 0.11
C ALA A 194 9.44 9.98 -0.43
N PRO A 195 10.38 10.63 0.31
CA PRO A 195 11.76 10.59 -0.09
C PRO A 195 12.20 9.14 -0.07
N GLY A 196 12.66 8.64 -1.21
CA GLY A 196 13.45 7.42 -1.22
C GLY A 196 14.59 7.56 -0.21
N PRO A 197 15.15 6.44 0.30
CA PRO A 197 16.32 6.51 1.16
C PRO A 197 17.32 7.43 0.47
N ALA A 198 17.70 8.51 1.18
CA ALA A 198 18.69 9.43 0.68
C ALA A 198 19.91 8.59 0.28
N HIS A 199 20.15 8.48 -1.02
CA HIS A 199 21.42 8.03 -1.51
C HIS A 199 22.39 9.10 -1.00
N THR A 200 23.03 8.83 0.14
CA THR A 200 24.24 9.55 0.52
C THR A 200 25.19 9.36 -0.65
N LYS A 201 25.34 10.43 -1.45
CA LYS A 201 26.41 10.46 -2.44
C LYS A 201 27.67 10.03 -1.69
N PRO A 202 28.46 9.09 -2.23
CA PRO A 202 29.74 8.79 -1.65
C PRO A 202 30.47 10.13 -1.51
N VAL A 203 30.82 10.50 -0.28
CA VAL A 203 31.71 11.62 -0.05
C VAL A 203 32.97 11.28 -0.83
N ALA A 204 33.26 12.06 -1.88
CA ALA A 204 34.54 11.93 -2.57
C ALA A 204 35.63 12.07 -1.50
N PRO A 205 36.63 11.17 -1.46
CA PRO A 205 37.73 11.33 -0.53
C PRO A 205 38.36 12.68 -0.80
N ASP A 206 38.54 13.47 0.26
CA ASP A 206 39.26 14.72 0.20
C ASP A 206 40.61 14.49 -0.50
N PRO A 207 40.99 15.32 -1.45
CA PRO A 207 42.30 15.22 -2.05
C PRO A 207 43.35 15.44 -0.94
N VAL A 208 43.93 14.34 -0.49
CA VAL A 208 45.08 14.37 0.45
C VAL A 208 46.14 15.27 -0.17
N GLY A 209 46.51 16.28 0.57
CA GLY A 209 47.40 17.37 0.19
C GLY A 209 48.61 16.92 -0.61
N ALA A 210 48.68 17.43 -1.83
CA ALA A 210 49.91 17.46 -2.60
C ALA A 210 50.55 18.86 -2.46
N ASP A 211 51.04 19.15 -1.25
CA ASP A 211 52.10 20.13 -1.05
C ASP A 211 53.44 19.41 -1.12
N ALA A 212 53.93 19.30 -2.32
CA ALA A 212 55.35 19.09 -2.55
C ALA A 212 55.76 19.87 -3.83
N SER A 213 56.17 21.10 -3.60
CA SER A 213 56.96 21.83 -4.59
C SER A 213 58.22 21.05 -4.93
N PRO A 214 58.57 20.91 -6.19
CA PRO A 214 59.94 20.80 -6.58
C PRO A 214 60.36 22.00 -7.44
N SER A 215 61.51 22.50 -7.03
CA SER A 215 62.38 23.48 -7.57
C SER A 215 62.48 23.53 -9.09
N ARG A 216 62.56 24.77 -9.53
CA ARG A 216 62.94 25.24 -10.87
C ARG A 216 64.23 24.60 -11.37
N HIS A 217 64.18 24.08 -12.59
CA HIS A 217 65.31 24.09 -13.50
C HIS A 217 64.82 24.49 -14.89
N HIS A 218 65.29 25.61 -15.37
CA HIS A 218 65.31 26.11 -16.73
C HIS A 218 66.61 25.57 -17.42
N PRO A 219 66.81 25.80 -18.71
CA PRO A 219 66.11 25.33 -19.93
C PRO A 219 67.11 24.67 -20.88
N VAL A 220 66.65 24.00 -21.91
CA VAL A 220 67.42 23.94 -23.19
C VAL A 220 66.45 23.85 -24.37
N ARG A 221 66.66 24.71 -25.23
CA ARG A 221 66.15 25.01 -26.55
C ARG A 221 66.53 23.91 -27.53
N GLY A 222 65.67 23.52 -28.40
CA GLY A 222 65.96 22.61 -29.49
C GLY A 222 64.81 22.57 -30.49
N ASP A 223 65.12 23.09 -31.64
CA ASP A 223 64.31 23.38 -32.82
C ASP A 223 63.77 22.14 -33.55
N ALA A 224 62.63 22.37 -34.21
CA ALA A 224 62.37 22.12 -35.62
C ALA A 224 61.68 20.81 -36.11
N ILE A 225 60.76 21.04 -37.04
CA ILE A 225 60.37 20.25 -38.21
C ILE A 225 59.39 19.11 -37.94
N GLY A 226 58.08 19.14 -38.35
CA GLY A 226 57.63 19.33 -39.72
C GLY A 226 56.76 18.14 -40.11
N ALA A 227 55.71 18.38 -40.87
CA ALA A 227 54.91 17.45 -41.68
C ALA A 227 53.64 16.92 -41.00
N ASP A 228 52.41 17.42 -41.25
CA ASP A 228 51.64 17.30 -42.49
C ASP A 228 51.24 15.86 -42.82
N HIS A 229 49.97 15.52 -42.67
CA HIS A 229 49.16 14.72 -43.56
C HIS A 229 47.70 14.63 -42.95
N ARG A 230 46.84 15.39 -43.52
CA ARG A 230 45.71 15.08 -44.43
C ARG A 230 45.16 13.66 -44.38
N SER A 231 43.84 13.68 -44.26
CA SER A 231 42.91 13.02 -45.21
C SER A 231 41.83 12.18 -44.59
N THR A 232 40.66 12.63 -44.79
CA THR A 232 39.45 12.07 -45.44
C THR A 232 38.68 11.05 -44.62
N ASP A 233 37.48 11.46 -44.24
CA ASP A 233 36.21 11.28 -44.98
C ASP A 233 35.77 9.81 -45.12
N HIS A 234 34.70 9.45 -44.49
CA HIS A 234 33.60 8.74 -45.16
C HIS A 234 32.31 8.67 -44.34
N ARG A 235 31.31 9.30 -44.91
CA ARG A 235 29.91 9.04 -44.72
C ARG A 235 29.56 7.56 -44.89
N ARG A 236 28.57 7.09 -44.16
CA ARG A 236 27.39 6.40 -44.73
C ARG A 236 26.27 6.23 -43.72
N SER A 237 25.23 6.90 -44.01
CA SER A 237 23.83 6.57 -43.76
C SER A 237 23.43 5.23 -44.39
N LEU A 238 22.44 4.56 -43.76
CA LEU A 238 21.40 3.72 -44.35
C LEU A 238 20.46 3.35 -43.16
N ASP A 239 19.32 3.95 -43.02
CA ASP A 239 17.97 3.55 -43.48
C ASP A 239 17.72 2.05 -43.63
N LEU A 240 16.63 1.63 -43.00
CA LEU A 240 15.56 0.67 -43.39
C LEU A 240 14.80 0.27 -42.11
N ARG A 241 13.62 0.80 -41.84
CA ARG A 241 12.24 0.41 -42.28
C ARG A 241 11.90 -1.07 -42.09
N ALA A 242 10.78 -1.22 -41.40
CA ALA A 242 9.67 -2.17 -41.58
C ALA A 242 9.78 -3.55 -40.93
N ARG A 243 9.05 -3.85 -39.91
CA ARG A 243 7.65 -4.40 -39.87
C ARG A 243 7.10 -4.37 -38.47
#